data_872be10849c1babda4b25020091a431d
#
_entry.id   872be10849c1babda4b25020091a431d
#
_cell.length_a   1.000
_cell.length_b   1.000
_cell.length_c   1.000
_cell.angle_alpha   90.00
_cell.angle_beta   90.00
_cell.angle_gamma   90.00
#
_symmetry.space_group_name_H-M   'P 1'
#
loop_
_entity.id
_entity.type
_entity.pdbx_description
1 polymer ?
#
loop_
_entity_poly.entity_id
_entity_poly.type
_entity_poly.pdbx_seq_one_letter_code
_entity_poly.pdbx_strand_id
1 'polypeptide(L)'
;KATIKKQREVYLMEGFLDVIAAHRAGIENAVASMGTSLTQEHVGHLSKFCKKVVLTYDGDKAGQAATMKALDELQNFQIDIVKLPDNMDPDEFLQKNSPEALQQILEKSRMSDVEFLIQYLKPENPDNLQMQIEFVDKIAPIIAKTPSITAQNSYIYKVADLLSDFDYTQVEL
;
A
#
# COMPACT_ATOMS: atom_id res chain seq x y z
N LYS A 1 -11.19 11.70 14.84
CA LYS A 1 -10.97 12.98 14.10
C LYS A 1 -9.83 13.82 14.70
N ALA A 2 -9.77 14.03 16.03
CA ALA A 2 -8.73 14.84 16.66
C ALA A 2 -7.33 14.28 16.44
N THR A 3 -7.15 12.97 16.63
CA THR A 3 -5.87 12.26 16.42
C THR A 3 -5.42 12.31 14.96
N ILE A 4 -6.32 12.10 14.00
CA ILE A 4 -6.04 12.22 12.57
C ILE A 4 -5.52 13.62 12.25
N LYS A 5 -6.19 14.66 12.75
CA LYS A 5 -5.80 16.05 12.52
C LYS A 5 -4.43 16.39 13.14
N LYS A 6 -4.14 15.84 14.33
CA LYS A 6 -2.86 16.03 15.03
C LYS A 6 -1.71 15.34 14.29
N GLN A 7 -1.91 14.10 13.86
CA GLN A 7 -0.90 13.29 13.17
C GLN A 7 -0.84 13.60 11.66
N ARG A 8 -1.90 14.22 11.09
CA ARG A 8 -2.09 14.47 9.65
C ARG A 8 -2.02 13.20 8.80
N GLU A 9 -2.30 12.06 9.42
CA GLU A 9 -2.25 10.73 8.86
C GLU A 9 -3.48 9.94 9.30
N VAL A 10 -3.97 9.05 8.44
CA VAL A 10 -5.07 8.13 8.73
C VAL A 10 -4.71 6.73 8.24
N TYR A 11 -5.02 5.73 9.04
CA TYR A 11 -5.04 4.33 8.59
C TYR A 11 -6.42 4.02 8.00
N LEU A 12 -6.43 3.50 6.79
CA LEU A 12 -7.64 3.07 6.11
C LEU A 12 -7.66 1.54 6.06
N MET A 13 -8.66 0.95 6.70
CA MET A 13 -8.84 -0.48 6.85
C MET A 13 -10.12 -0.94 6.18
N GLU A 14 -10.28 -2.23 5.94
CA GLU A 14 -11.45 -2.76 5.23
C GLU A 14 -12.67 -2.79 6.13
N GLY A 15 -12.57 -3.42 7.29
CA GLY A 15 -13.64 -3.65 8.23
C GLY A 15 -13.55 -2.80 9.51
N PHE A 16 -14.68 -2.72 10.21
CA PHE A 16 -14.70 -1.98 11.46
C PHE A 16 -14.04 -2.77 12.62
N LEU A 17 -13.98 -4.12 12.54
CA LEU A 17 -13.26 -4.93 13.50
C LEU A 17 -11.76 -4.66 13.45
N ASP A 18 -11.22 -4.44 12.26
CA ASP A 18 -9.82 -4.03 12.07
C ASP A 18 -9.50 -2.70 12.74
N VAL A 19 -10.43 -1.74 12.63
CA VAL A 19 -10.31 -0.44 13.31
C VAL A 19 -10.34 -0.63 14.83
N ILE A 20 -11.16 -1.52 15.36
CA ILE A 20 -11.17 -1.83 16.79
C ILE A 20 -9.85 -2.49 17.21
N ALA A 21 -9.34 -3.44 16.42
CA ALA A 21 -8.06 -4.09 16.67
C ALA A 21 -6.91 -3.07 16.67
N ALA A 22 -6.86 -2.19 15.67
CA ALA A 22 -5.90 -1.10 15.61
C ALA A 22 -5.98 -0.17 16.83
N HIS A 23 -7.21 0.19 17.23
CA HIS A 23 -7.42 1.04 18.41
C HIS A 23 -6.93 0.36 19.69
N ARG A 24 -7.15 -0.94 19.86
CA ARG A 24 -6.62 -1.72 21.00
C ARG A 24 -5.09 -1.79 20.99
N ALA A 25 -4.46 -1.69 19.81
CA ALA A 25 -3.03 -1.58 19.62
C ALA A 25 -2.47 -0.15 19.75
N GLY A 26 -3.31 0.83 20.16
CA GLY A 26 -2.90 2.23 20.35
C GLY A 26 -2.96 3.10 19.09
N ILE A 27 -3.47 2.60 17.98
CA ILE A 27 -3.63 3.35 16.72
C ILE A 27 -5.02 4.00 16.67
N GLU A 28 -5.12 5.22 17.18
CA GLU A 28 -6.41 5.94 17.32
C GLU A 28 -6.88 6.65 16.04
N ASN A 29 -6.05 6.72 15.00
CA ASN A 29 -6.32 7.39 13.73
C ASN A 29 -6.73 6.44 12.61
N ALA A 30 -7.32 5.28 12.94
CA ALA A 30 -7.86 4.33 11.99
C ALA A 30 -9.33 4.62 11.63
N VAL A 31 -9.71 4.32 10.38
CA VAL A 31 -11.08 4.36 9.86
C VAL A 31 -11.31 3.18 8.92
N ALA A 32 -12.57 2.74 8.79
CA ALA A 32 -12.95 1.66 7.88
C ALA A 32 -13.62 2.19 6.61
N SER A 33 -13.31 1.56 5.46
CA SER A 33 -14.02 1.79 4.20
C SER A 33 -15.34 0.99 4.10
N MET A 34 -15.54 0.01 4.95
CA MET A 34 -16.75 -0.83 5.06
C MET A 34 -17.09 -1.60 3.77
N GLY A 35 -16.08 -2.11 3.08
CA GLY A 35 -16.26 -2.87 1.84
C GLY A 35 -16.81 -2.05 0.67
N THR A 36 -16.90 -0.74 0.82
CA THR A 36 -17.34 0.17 -0.24
C THR A 36 -16.16 0.94 -0.82
N SER A 37 -16.27 1.27 -2.12
CA SER A 37 -15.33 2.20 -2.74
C SER A 37 -15.37 3.55 -2.03
N LEU A 38 -14.22 4.19 -1.91
CA LEU A 38 -14.16 5.57 -1.45
C LEU A 38 -14.88 6.46 -2.45
N THR A 39 -15.86 7.21 -1.97
CA THR A 39 -16.52 8.22 -2.80
C THR A 39 -15.69 9.51 -2.83
N GLN A 40 -15.89 10.36 -3.83
CA GLN A 40 -15.27 11.68 -3.90
C GLN A 40 -15.56 12.52 -2.64
N GLU A 41 -16.72 12.32 -2.03
CA GLU A 41 -17.08 12.97 -0.76
C GLU A 41 -16.21 12.46 0.39
N HIS A 42 -15.97 11.14 0.50
CA HIS A 42 -15.07 10.55 1.47
C HIS A 42 -13.64 11.09 1.31
N VAL A 43 -13.14 11.11 0.08
CA VAL A 43 -11.82 11.66 -0.26
C VAL A 43 -11.73 13.15 0.10
N GLY A 44 -12.75 13.93 -0.26
CA GLY A 44 -12.85 15.35 0.10
C GLY A 44 -12.92 15.60 1.61
N HIS A 45 -13.54 14.71 2.37
CA HIS A 45 -13.54 14.78 3.84
C HIS A 45 -12.15 14.45 4.42
N LEU A 46 -11.50 13.39 3.96
CA LEU A 46 -10.16 13.00 4.43
C LEU A 46 -9.14 14.10 4.16
N SER A 47 -9.16 14.74 3.00
CA SER A 47 -8.21 15.79 2.61
C SER A 47 -8.22 17.01 3.53
N LYS A 48 -9.33 17.27 4.23
CA LYS A 48 -9.45 18.34 5.23
C LYS A 48 -8.70 18.04 6.52
N PHE A 49 -8.43 16.77 6.81
CA PHE A 49 -7.87 16.34 8.09
C PHE A 49 -6.46 15.76 7.98
N CYS A 50 -6.11 15.14 6.87
CA CYS A 50 -4.82 14.51 6.67
C CYS A 50 -4.31 14.69 5.23
N LYS A 51 -3.00 14.46 5.06
CA LYS A 51 -2.34 14.42 3.74
C LYS A 51 -1.74 13.06 3.44
N LYS A 52 -1.69 12.20 4.45
CA LYS A 52 -1.13 10.86 4.34
C LYS A 52 -2.18 9.83 4.71
N VAL A 53 -2.27 8.79 3.89
CA VAL A 53 -3.13 7.62 4.12
C VAL A 53 -2.24 6.38 4.19
N VAL A 54 -2.46 5.56 5.20
CA VAL A 54 -1.84 4.24 5.33
C VAL A 54 -2.91 3.21 5.02
N LEU A 55 -2.79 2.56 3.87
CA LEU A 55 -3.70 1.48 3.47
C LEU A 55 -3.32 0.19 4.18
N THR A 56 -4.26 -0.40 4.87
CA THR A 56 -4.09 -1.67 5.59
C THR A 56 -5.29 -2.55 5.28
N TYR A 57 -5.31 -3.07 4.06
CA TYR A 57 -6.32 -4.01 3.59
C TYR A 57 -5.78 -5.43 3.67
N ASP A 58 -6.67 -6.42 3.57
CA ASP A 58 -6.34 -7.83 3.63
C ASP A 58 -5.26 -8.18 2.59
N GLY A 59 -4.39 -9.11 2.93
CA GLY A 59 -3.29 -9.52 2.05
C GLY A 59 -3.72 -10.44 0.91
N ASP A 60 -4.97 -10.87 0.88
CA ASP A 60 -5.53 -11.75 -0.14
C ASP A 60 -5.76 -11.04 -1.50
N LYS A 61 -6.22 -11.77 -2.51
CA LYS A 61 -6.47 -11.20 -3.85
C LYS A 61 -7.53 -10.09 -3.84
N ALA A 62 -8.55 -10.20 -2.99
CA ALA A 62 -9.62 -9.21 -2.90
C ALA A 62 -9.11 -7.92 -2.25
N GLY A 63 -8.36 -8.00 -1.15
CA GLY A 63 -7.76 -6.87 -0.49
C GLY A 63 -6.68 -6.19 -1.33
N GLN A 64 -5.92 -6.95 -2.13
CA GLN A 64 -4.98 -6.38 -3.10
C GLN A 64 -5.71 -5.58 -4.20
N ALA A 65 -6.83 -6.11 -4.73
CA ALA A 65 -7.65 -5.39 -5.69
C ALA A 65 -8.28 -4.13 -5.09
N ALA A 66 -8.72 -4.21 -3.82
CA ALA A 66 -9.22 -3.05 -3.07
C ALA A 66 -8.13 -1.99 -2.87
N THR A 67 -6.90 -2.41 -2.57
CA THR A 67 -5.73 -1.52 -2.48
C THR A 67 -5.48 -0.79 -3.80
N MET A 68 -5.47 -1.50 -4.93
CA MET A 68 -5.32 -0.90 -6.26
C MET A 68 -6.36 0.17 -6.53
N LYS A 69 -7.62 -0.13 -6.23
CA LYS A 69 -8.73 0.81 -6.40
C LYS A 69 -8.58 2.04 -5.50
N ALA A 70 -8.18 1.85 -4.25
CA ALA A 70 -7.94 2.94 -3.32
C ALA A 70 -6.80 3.86 -3.79
N LEU A 71 -5.74 3.31 -4.39
CA LEU A 71 -4.65 4.11 -4.98
C LEU A 71 -5.16 5.04 -6.07
N ASP A 72 -6.06 4.57 -6.94
CA ASP A 72 -6.68 5.40 -7.99
C ASP A 72 -7.57 6.52 -7.41
N GLU A 73 -8.26 6.24 -6.31
CA GLU A 73 -9.16 7.20 -5.66
C GLU A 73 -8.40 8.24 -4.80
N LEU A 74 -7.21 7.90 -4.30
CA LEU A 74 -6.42 8.70 -3.35
C LEU A 74 -5.19 9.40 -3.98
N GLN A 75 -5.21 9.70 -5.27
CA GLN A 75 -4.07 10.26 -6.03
C GLN A 75 -3.47 11.55 -5.43
N ASN A 76 -4.23 12.29 -4.63
CA ASN A 76 -3.78 13.54 -4.00
C ASN A 76 -3.19 13.36 -2.60
N PHE A 77 -3.05 12.13 -2.14
CA PHE A 77 -2.48 11.80 -0.84
C PHE A 77 -1.11 11.16 -0.99
N GLN A 78 -0.28 11.32 0.01
CA GLN A 78 0.88 10.46 0.21
C GLN A 78 0.38 9.12 0.74
N ILE A 79 0.74 8.02 0.09
CA ILE A 79 0.27 6.69 0.43
C ILE A 79 1.43 5.84 0.94
N ASP A 80 1.22 5.23 2.11
CA ASP A 80 1.96 4.05 2.55
C ASP A 80 1.00 2.86 2.57
N ILE A 81 1.54 1.66 2.44
CA ILE A 81 0.77 0.42 2.50
C ILE A 81 1.40 -0.48 3.57
N VAL A 82 0.57 -1.08 4.40
CA VAL A 82 0.98 -2.10 5.36
C VAL A 82 0.32 -3.41 4.97
N LYS A 83 1.13 -4.45 4.81
CA LYS A 83 0.68 -5.81 4.61
C LYS A 83 1.03 -6.64 5.85
N LEU A 84 0.02 -7.27 6.43
CA LEU A 84 0.22 -8.16 7.56
C LEU A 84 0.72 -9.54 7.11
N PRO A 85 1.46 -10.26 7.96
CA PRO A 85 1.92 -11.62 7.67
C PRO A 85 0.74 -12.56 7.39
N ASP A 86 0.99 -13.62 6.62
CA ASP A 86 0.05 -14.69 6.32
C ASP A 86 -1.29 -14.23 5.73
N ASN A 87 -1.29 -13.06 5.08
CA ASN A 87 -2.48 -12.41 4.53
C ASN A 87 -3.59 -12.13 5.56
N MET A 88 -3.24 -12.09 6.85
CA MET A 88 -4.20 -11.76 7.91
C MET A 88 -4.66 -10.31 7.81
N ASP A 89 -5.89 -10.07 8.28
CA ASP A 89 -6.35 -8.74 8.63
C ASP A 89 -5.89 -8.32 10.04
N PRO A 90 -6.04 -7.04 10.45
CA PRO A 90 -5.66 -6.58 11.78
C PRO A 90 -6.36 -7.28 12.94
N ASP A 91 -7.64 -7.67 12.79
CA ASP A 91 -8.38 -8.39 13.81
C ASP A 91 -7.86 -9.82 13.99
N GLU A 92 -7.68 -10.55 12.89
CA GLU A 92 -7.09 -11.90 12.92
C GLU A 92 -5.67 -11.88 13.50
N PHE A 93 -4.87 -10.88 13.13
CA PHE A 93 -3.52 -10.76 13.66
C PHE A 93 -3.52 -10.54 15.18
N LEU A 94 -4.40 -9.67 15.68
CA LEU A 94 -4.51 -9.38 17.11
C LEU A 94 -5.04 -10.59 17.92
N GLN A 95 -5.82 -11.48 17.31
CA GLN A 95 -6.25 -12.72 17.97
C GLN A 95 -5.11 -13.70 18.21
N LYS A 96 -4.04 -13.63 17.41
CA LYS A 96 -2.89 -14.54 17.46
C LYS A 96 -1.64 -13.90 18.09
N ASN A 97 -1.61 -12.57 18.19
CA ASN A 97 -0.43 -11.82 18.62
C ASN A 97 -0.80 -10.74 19.64
N SER A 98 0.22 -10.07 20.19
CA SER A 98 0.00 -8.98 21.13
C SER A 98 -0.37 -7.66 20.46
N PRO A 99 -1.04 -6.75 21.20
CA PRO A 99 -1.31 -5.38 20.69
C PRO A 99 -0.03 -4.62 20.29
N GLU A 100 1.07 -4.82 21.01
CA GLU A 100 2.36 -4.18 20.73
C GLU A 100 2.96 -4.68 19.42
N ALA A 101 2.78 -5.98 19.10
CA ALA A 101 3.22 -6.55 17.82
C ALA A 101 2.44 -5.96 16.66
N LEU A 102 1.11 -5.80 16.78
CA LEU A 102 0.27 -5.16 15.78
C LEU A 102 0.68 -3.68 15.58
N GLN A 103 0.89 -2.95 16.68
CA GLN A 103 1.36 -1.56 16.61
C GLN A 103 2.69 -1.45 15.86
N GLN A 104 3.65 -2.31 16.17
CA GLN A 104 4.95 -2.31 15.49
C GLN A 104 4.82 -2.52 13.99
N ILE A 105 3.97 -3.44 13.55
CA ILE A 105 3.77 -3.70 12.11
C ILE A 105 3.12 -2.47 11.46
N LEU A 106 2.04 -1.95 12.03
CA LEU A 106 1.33 -0.79 11.48
C LEU A 106 2.21 0.46 11.37
N GLU A 107 3.12 0.67 12.33
CA GLU A 107 3.97 1.85 12.33
C GLU A 107 5.28 1.68 11.53
N LYS A 108 5.87 0.48 11.51
CA LYS A 108 7.24 0.27 11.03
C LYS A 108 7.35 -0.58 9.76
N SER A 109 6.35 -1.41 9.44
CA SER A 109 6.40 -2.30 8.27
C SER A 109 5.65 -1.70 7.08
N ARG A 110 5.97 -0.45 6.77
CA ARG A 110 5.33 0.29 5.67
C ARG A 110 6.12 0.17 4.39
N MET A 111 5.43 -0.04 3.28
CA MET A 111 5.97 0.06 1.93
C MET A 111 5.34 1.24 1.19
N SER A 112 6.01 1.75 0.16
CA SER A 112 5.44 2.77 -0.71
C SER A 112 4.39 2.16 -1.65
N ASP A 113 3.55 3.01 -2.23
CA ASP A 113 2.63 2.66 -3.31
C ASP A 113 3.37 2.05 -4.52
N VAL A 114 4.50 2.62 -4.91
CA VAL A 114 5.33 2.10 -6.02
C VAL A 114 5.86 0.70 -5.70
N GLU A 115 6.34 0.48 -4.48
CA GLU A 115 6.82 -0.85 -4.05
C GLU A 115 5.70 -1.90 -4.06
N PHE A 116 4.51 -1.52 -3.63
CA PHE A 116 3.32 -2.36 -3.73
C PHE A 116 2.98 -2.67 -5.19
N LEU A 117 2.99 -1.66 -6.08
CA LEU A 117 2.67 -1.82 -7.49
C LEU A 117 3.67 -2.74 -8.20
N ILE A 118 4.97 -2.65 -7.87
CA ILE A 118 5.99 -3.58 -8.39
C ILE A 118 5.62 -5.03 -8.03
N GLN A 119 5.22 -5.28 -6.78
CA GLN A 119 4.85 -6.62 -6.33
C GLN A 119 3.53 -7.11 -6.94
N TYR A 120 2.56 -6.21 -7.10
CA TYR A 120 1.23 -6.53 -7.62
C TYR A 120 1.23 -6.79 -9.13
N LEU A 121 1.98 -6.00 -9.89
CA LEU A 121 2.03 -6.06 -11.35
C LEU A 121 3.06 -7.03 -11.89
N LYS A 122 3.95 -7.57 -11.05
CA LYS A 122 5.00 -8.51 -11.49
C LYS A 122 4.40 -9.66 -12.30
N PRO A 123 5.11 -10.15 -13.34
CA PRO A 123 4.62 -11.23 -14.18
C PRO A 123 4.44 -12.51 -13.37
N GLU A 124 3.36 -13.24 -13.63
CA GLU A 124 3.13 -14.57 -13.04
C GLU A 124 4.17 -15.59 -13.55
N ASN A 125 4.60 -15.45 -14.81
CA ASN A 125 5.70 -16.21 -15.40
C ASN A 125 6.86 -15.26 -15.74
N PRO A 126 7.89 -15.16 -14.89
CA PRO A 126 9.02 -14.25 -15.08
C PRO A 126 9.91 -14.62 -16.27
N ASP A 127 9.80 -15.84 -16.82
CA ASP A 127 10.57 -16.28 -17.99
C ASP A 127 9.87 -15.97 -19.33
N ASN A 128 8.67 -15.39 -19.30
CA ASN A 128 7.94 -15.00 -20.50
C ASN A 128 8.27 -13.56 -20.89
N LEU A 129 9.06 -13.39 -21.95
CA LEU A 129 9.53 -12.08 -22.41
C LEU A 129 8.38 -11.07 -22.66
N GLN A 130 7.25 -11.51 -23.25
CA GLN A 130 6.12 -10.62 -23.51
C GLN A 130 5.52 -10.10 -22.21
N MET A 131 5.37 -10.95 -21.18
CA MET A 131 4.87 -10.55 -19.87
C MET A 131 5.86 -9.63 -19.12
N GLN A 132 7.17 -9.84 -19.31
CA GLN A 132 8.20 -8.94 -18.78
C GLN A 132 8.10 -7.55 -19.41
N ILE A 133 7.97 -7.47 -20.74
CA ILE A 133 7.81 -6.20 -21.48
C ILE A 133 6.56 -5.46 -20.98
N GLU A 134 5.42 -6.14 -20.91
CA GLU A 134 4.17 -5.54 -20.43
C GLU A 134 4.28 -5.03 -18.99
N PHE A 135 5.03 -5.71 -18.15
CA PHE A 135 5.29 -5.27 -16.77
C PHE A 135 6.16 -4.01 -16.76
N VAL A 136 7.27 -4.00 -17.50
CA VAL A 136 8.16 -2.82 -17.58
C VAL A 136 7.40 -1.62 -18.13
N ASP A 137 6.63 -1.79 -19.21
CA ASP A 137 5.83 -0.71 -19.81
C ASP A 137 4.81 -0.11 -18.84
N LYS A 138 4.28 -0.91 -17.92
CA LYS A 138 3.34 -0.44 -16.89
C LYS A 138 4.03 0.25 -15.71
N ILE A 139 5.16 -0.29 -15.24
CA ILE A 139 5.77 0.16 -14.00
C ILE A 139 6.73 1.33 -14.21
N ALA A 140 7.40 1.41 -15.36
CA ALA A 140 8.38 2.42 -15.66
C ALA A 140 7.83 3.87 -15.56
N PRO A 141 6.67 4.19 -16.16
CA PRO A 141 6.08 5.54 -16.01
C PRO A 141 5.71 5.90 -14.57
N ILE A 142 5.43 4.89 -13.72
CA ILE A 142 5.11 5.07 -12.31
C ILE A 142 6.39 5.42 -11.54
N ILE A 143 7.47 4.68 -11.77
CA ILE A 143 8.78 4.93 -11.17
C ILE A 143 9.30 6.33 -11.57
N ALA A 144 9.18 6.69 -12.85
CA ALA A 144 9.65 7.98 -13.38
C ALA A 144 8.97 9.19 -12.71
N LYS A 145 7.75 9.06 -12.21
CA LYS A 145 7.03 10.10 -11.46
C LYS A 145 7.47 10.24 -10.00
N THR A 146 8.28 9.31 -9.49
CA THR A 146 8.77 9.36 -8.10
C THR A 146 9.72 10.53 -7.93
N PRO A 147 9.50 11.45 -6.97
CA PRO A 147 10.34 12.66 -6.84
C PRO A 147 11.78 12.39 -6.41
N SER A 148 12.02 11.28 -5.71
CA SER A 148 13.34 10.92 -5.18
C SER A 148 14.12 10.06 -6.17
N ILE A 149 15.25 10.56 -6.68
CA ILE A 149 16.15 9.81 -7.56
C ILE A 149 16.66 8.54 -6.87
N THR A 150 16.98 8.61 -5.58
CA THR A 150 17.42 7.43 -4.82
C THR A 150 16.33 6.35 -4.78
N ALA A 151 15.06 6.76 -4.60
CA ALA A 151 13.94 5.83 -4.64
C ALA A 151 13.72 5.26 -6.05
N GLN A 152 13.80 6.09 -7.10
CA GLN A 152 13.73 5.62 -8.49
C GLN A 152 14.76 4.52 -8.75
N ASN A 153 16.04 4.77 -8.45
CA ASN A 153 17.11 3.80 -8.64
C ASN A 153 16.85 2.50 -7.86
N SER A 154 16.39 2.61 -6.61
CA SER A 154 16.05 1.42 -5.80
C SER A 154 14.91 0.60 -6.40
N TYR A 155 13.90 1.27 -6.96
CA TYR A 155 12.78 0.60 -7.63
C TYR A 155 13.20 -0.04 -8.95
N ILE A 156 14.07 0.61 -9.75
CA ILE A 156 14.61 0.05 -10.99
C ILE A 156 15.39 -1.25 -10.70
N TYR A 157 16.23 -1.25 -9.66
CA TYR A 157 16.93 -2.48 -9.23
C TYR A 157 15.95 -3.58 -8.81
N LYS A 158 14.91 -3.25 -8.04
CA LYS A 158 13.89 -4.24 -7.66
C LYS A 158 13.14 -4.81 -8.87
N VAL A 159 12.86 -4.00 -9.88
CA VAL A 159 12.21 -4.46 -11.13
C VAL A 159 13.17 -5.38 -11.90
N ALA A 160 14.42 -4.98 -12.09
CA ALA A 160 15.41 -5.79 -12.79
C ALA A 160 15.63 -7.15 -12.10
N ASP A 161 15.70 -7.18 -10.77
CA ASP A 161 15.86 -8.43 -10.00
C ASP A 161 14.68 -9.41 -10.14
N LEU A 162 13.51 -8.94 -10.58
CA LEU A 162 12.32 -9.77 -10.80
C LEU A 162 12.28 -10.38 -12.21
N LEU A 163 13.15 -9.94 -13.12
CA LEU A 163 13.10 -10.26 -14.54
C LEU A 163 14.36 -11.03 -14.97
N SER A 164 14.19 -12.03 -15.84
CA SER A 164 15.33 -12.83 -16.36
C SER A 164 16.02 -12.19 -17.56
N ASP A 165 15.28 -11.42 -18.37
CA ASP A 165 15.75 -10.89 -19.67
C ASP A 165 16.06 -9.39 -19.63
N PHE A 166 15.92 -8.73 -18.46
CA PHE A 166 16.19 -7.31 -18.28
C PHE A 166 17.22 -7.07 -17.17
N ASP A 167 18.15 -6.20 -17.42
CA ASP A 167 19.05 -5.66 -16.42
C ASP A 167 18.65 -4.23 -16.02
N TYR A 168 19.41 -3.63 -15.09
CA TYR A 168 19.18 -2.26 -14.63
C TYR A 168 19.16 -1.24 -15.78
N THR A 169 20.07 -1.36 -16.75
CA THR A 169 20.21 -0.38 -17.84
C THR A 169 19.06 -0.46 -18.85
N GLN A 170 18.42 -1.61 -18.95
CA GLN A 170 17.27 -1.83 -19.83
C GLN A 170 15.94 -1.41 -19.20
N VAL A 171 15.90 -1.30 -17.87
CA VAL A 171 14.73 -0.79 -17.11
C VAL A 171 14.86 0.71 -16.85
N GLU A 172 16.08 1.26 -16.84
CA GLU A 172 16.33 2.69 -16.68
C GLU A 172 15.78 3.48 -17.88
N LEU A 173 14.97 4.47 -17.61
CA LEU A 173 14.27 5.31 -18.60
C LEU A 173 14.92 6.67 -18.78
#